data_f1ec12b2d21235e5ddfdb72f9dc4baef
#
_entry.id   f1ec12b2d21235e5ddfdb72f9dc4baef
#
_cell.length_a   1.000
_cell.length_b   1.000
_cell.length_c   1.000
_cell.angle_alpha   90.00
_cell.angle_beta   90.00
_cell.angle_gamma   90.00
#
_symmetry.space_group_name_H-M   'P 1'
#
loop_
_entity.id
_entity.type
_entity.pdbx_description
1 polymer ?
#
loop_
_entity_poly.entity_id
_entity_poly.type
_entity_poly.pdbx_seq_one_letter_code
_entity_poly.pdbx_strand_id
1 'polypeptide(L)'
;MEIAKANIVRSEAGRDKGKLFFVLNVDGEYLLLADGEERKAERPKRKKQRHVRFVSAGAGSLCEKIRSEERVTNSELRKALAVFRGEQDPSQEG
;
A
#
# COMPACT_ATOMS: atom_id res chain seq x y z
N MET A 1 -8.46 -11.56 10.61
CA MET A 1 -8.53 -11.29 9.17
C MET A 1 -7.14 -11.30 8.60
N GLU A 2 -6.95 -12.06 7.54
CA GLU A 2 -5.64 -12.20 6.93
C GLU A 2 -5.36 -11.09 5.94
N ILE A 3 -4.16 -10.58 6.01
CA ILE A 3 -3.71 -9.55 5.08
C ILE A 3 -3.06 -10.26 3.89
N ALA A 4 -3.38 -9.79 2.70
CA ALA A 4 -2.92 -10.42 1.46
C ALA A 4 -2.32 -9.38 0.53
N LYS A 5 -1.70 -9.88 -0.55
CA LYS A 5 -1.16 -9.00 -1.58
C LYS A 5 -2.20 -8.03 -2.07
N ALA A 6 -1.77 -6.82 -2.37
CA ALA A 6 -2.58 -5.74 -2.90
C ALA A 6 -3.51 -5.12 -1.88
N ASN A 7 -3.56 -5.63 -0.66
CA ASN A 7 -4.32 -4.97 0.38
C ASN A 7 -3.68 -3.62 0.70
N ILE A 8 -4.50 -2.70 1.20
CA ILE A 8 -4.02 -1.44 1.73
C ILE A 8 -4.06 -1.55 3.24
N VAL A 9 -2.96 -1.23 3.88
CA VAL A 9 -2.86 -1.31 5.34
C VAL A 9 -2.33 0.01 5.88
N ARG A 10 -2.59 0.24 7.16
CA ARG A 10 -2.05 1.39 7.86
C ARG A 10 -1.05 0.92 8.91
N SER A 11 0.09 1.57 8.94
CA SER A 11 1.08 1.27 9.96
C SER A 11 0.56 1.74 11.33
N GLU A 12 0.74 0.90 12.34
CA GLU A 12 0.29 1.23 13.70
C GLU A 12 1.45 1.40 14.65
N ALA A 13 2.67 1.28 14.17
CA ALA A 13 3.83 1.37 15.05
C ALA A 13 5.02 1.94 14.30
N GLY A 14 5.94 2.54 15.03
CA GLY A 14 7.16 3.05 14.46
C GLY A 14 7.02 4.45 13.90
N ARG A 15 8.03 4.85 13.15
CA ARG A 15 8.06 6.20 12.60
C ARG A 15 7.01 6.44 11.54
N ASP A 16 6.56 5.39 10.90
CA ASP A 16 5.57 5.52 9.84
C ASP A 16 4.16 5.30 10.34
N LYS A 17 3.96 5.36 11.64
CA LYS A 17 2.63 5.18 12.22
C LYS A 17 1.63 6.13 11.57
N GLY A 18 0.51 5.56 11.17
CA GLY A 18 -0.56 6.32 10.53
C GLY A 18 -0.48 6.38 9.02
N LYS A 19 0.63 5.94 8.45
CA LYS A 19 0.78 5.98 7.00
C LYS A 19 0.19 4.76 6.33
N LEU A 20 -0.28 4.96 5.11
CA LEU A 20 -0.89 3.89 4.33
C LEU A 20 0.13 3.30 3.37
N PHE A 21 0.02 1.99 3.17
CA PHE A 21 0.90 1.27 2.27
C PHE A 21 0.14 0.21 1.53
N PHE A 22 0.63 -0.14 0.35
CA PHE A 22 0.18 -1.34 -0.33
C PHE A 22 1.01 -2.52 0.13
N VAL A 23 0.40 -3.69 0.23
CA VAL A 23 1.11 -4.92 0.52
C VAL A 23 1.55 -5.49 -0.81
N LEU A 24 2.86 -5.48 -1.06
CA LEU A 24 3.40 -6.02 -2.31
C LEU A 24 3.61 -7.52 -2.22
N ASN A 25 3.88 -8.03 -1.02
CA ASN A 25 4.08 -9.46 -0.84
C ASN A 25 3.87 -9.81 0.62
N VAL A 26 3.64 -11.08 0.87
CA VAL A 26 3.47 -11.60 2.22
C VAL A 26 4.49 -12.70 2.42
N ASP A 27 5.26 -12.61 3.48
CA ASP A 27 6.32 -13.58 3.78
C ASP A 27 6.14 -13.99 5.24
N GLY A 28 5.33 -15.03 5.44
CA GLY A 28 5.03 -15.48 6.80
C GLY A 28 4.31 -14.38 7.57
N GLU A 29 4.85 -14.02 8.71
CA GLU A 29 4.23 -12.97 9.51
C GLU A 29 4.70 -11.59 9.10
N TYR A 30 5.49 -11.49 8.03
CA TYR A 30 5.99 -10.21 7.55
C TYR A 30 5.32 -9.81 6.26
N LEU A 31 5.21 -8.51 6.07
CA LEU A 31 4.66 -7.92 4.85
C LEU A 31 5.72 -7.05 4.22
N LEU A 32 5.70 -7.00 2.89
CA LEU A 32 6.54 -6.06 2.16
C LEU A 32 5.65 -4.93 1.71
N LEU A 33 5.92 -3.74 2.22
CA LEU A 33 5.04 -2.58 2.07
C LEU A 33 5.71 -1.49 1.25
N ALA A 34 4.91 -0.83 0.41
CA ALA A 34 5.41 0.30 -0.36
C ALA A 34 4.30 1.30 -0.58
N ASP A 35 4.67 2.58 -0.67
CA ASP A 35 3.71 3.63 -0.95
C ASP A 35 4.11 4.45 -2.17
N GLY A 36 5.24 4.15 -2.77
CA GLY A 36 5.70 4.85 -3.95
C GLY A 36 6.37 6.17 -3.66
N GLU A 37 6.49 6.53 -2.41
CA GLU A 37 7.08 7.81 -2.01
C GLU A 37 8.26 7.59 -1.08
N GLU A 38 7.98 7.38 0.20
CA GLU A 38 9.04 7.10 1.14
C GLU A 38 9.51 5.67 1.05
N ARG A 39 8.61 4.77 0.74
CA ARG A 39 8.96 3.36 0.56
C ARG A 39 8.65 2.98 -0.88
N LYS A 40 9.69 2.90 -1.68
CA LYS A 40 9.54 2.61 -3.09
C LYS A 40 9.37 1.13 -3.36
N ALA A 41 8.74 0.82 -4.48
CA ALA A 41 8.48 -0.57 -4.83
C ALA A 41 9.77 -1.38 -4.92
N GLU A 42 10.88 -0.73 -5.31
CA GLU A 42 12.16 -1.41 -5.43
C GLU A 42 12.79 -1.72 -4.08
N ARG A 43 12.35 -1.04 -3.04
CA ARG A 43 12.89 -1.24 -1.70
C ARG A 43 11.77 -1.16 -0.68
N PRO A 44 10.88 -2.15 -0.71
CA PRO A 44 9.72 -2.13 0.19
C PRO A 44 10.16 -2.31 1.63
N LYS A 45 9.33 -1.82 2.52
CA LYS A 45 9.59 -1.97 3.94
C LYS A 45 9.06 -3.31 4.41
N ARG A 46 9.86 -4.01 5.20
CA ARG A 46 9.45 -5.27 5.80
C ARG A 46 8.88 -4.98 7.18
N LYS A 47 7.65 -5.40 7.41
CA LYS A 47 6.98 -5.09 8.67
C LYS A 47 6.10 -6.25 9.09
N LYS A 48 6.03 -6.51 10.39
CA LYS A 48 5.20 -7.60 10.89
C LYS A 48 3.73 -7.27 10.73
N GLN A 49 2.94 -8.28 10.42
CA GLN A 49 1.50 -8.09 10.24
C GLN A 49 0.85 -7.49 11.49
N ARG A 50 1.31 -7.87 12.66
CA ARG A 50 0.68 -7.39 13.88
C ARG A 50 0.88 -5.90 14.11
N HIS A 51 1.79 -5.28 13.35
CA HIS A 51 2.04 -3.85 13.50
C HIS A 51 1.31 -3.02 12.47
N VAL A 52 0.39 -3.62 11.75
CA VAL A 52 -0.41 -2.89 10.77
C VAL A 52 -1.87 -3.24 10.96
N ARG A 53 -2.72 -2.39 10.41
CA ARG A 53 -4.16 -2.61 10.44
C ARG A 53 -4.66 -2.70 9.00
N PHE A 54 -5.48 -3.69 8.74
CA PHE A 54 -6.12 -3.84 7.44
C PHE A 54 -7.03 -2.63 7.20
N VAL A 55 -6.96 -2.06 6.01
CA VAL A 55 -7.80 -0.92 5.67
C VAL A 55 -8.71 -1.26 4.50
N SER A 56 -8.18 -1.88 3.45
CA SER A 56 -8.96 -2.16 2.27
C SER A 56 -8.34 -3.33 1.51
N ALA A 57 -9.19 -4.11 0.85
CA ALA A 57 -8.70 -5.20 0.02
C ALA A 57 -8.07 -4.69 -1.26
N GLY A 58 -8.27 -3.41 -1.58
CA GLY A 58 -7.77 -2.86 -2.81
C GLY A 58 -8.67 -3.20 -3.98
N ALA A 59 -8.54 -2.45 -5.05
CA ALA A 59 -9.34 -2.67 -6.25
C ALA A 59 -8.63 -2.08 -7.45
N GLY A 60 -9.04 -2.51 -8.63
CA GLY A 60 -8.54 -1.94 -9.86
C GLY A 60 -7.34 -2.68 -10.43
N SER A 61 -6.87 -2.18 -11.56
CA SER A 61 -5.83 -2.86 -12.32
C SER A 61 -4.49 -2.89 -11.59
N LEU A 62 -4.21 -1.87 -10.78
CA LEU A 62 -2.97 -1.87 -10.02
C LEU A 62 -2.92 -3.06 -9.06
N CYS A 63 -4.04 -3.34 -8.40
CA CYS A 63 -4.08 -4.45 -7.45
C CYS A 63 -3.94 -5.77 -8.17
N GLU A 64 -4.47 -5.88 -9.38
CA GLU A 64 -4.29 -7.08 -10.16
C GLU A 64 -2.84 -7.28 -10.55
N LYS A 65 -2.15 -6.19 -10.88
CA LYS A 65 -0.74 -6.27 -11.19
C LYS A 65 0.05 -6.78 -9.99
N ILE A 66 -0.27 -6.27 -8.81
CA ILE A 66 0.43 -6.70 -7.60
C ILE A 66 0.19 -8.18 -7.36
N ARG A 67 -1.06 -8.63 -7.49
CA ARG A 67 -1.38 -10.02 -7.26
C ARG A 67 -0.70 -10.94 -8.26
N SER A 68 -0.54 -10.48 -9.50
CA SER A 68 0.12 -11.27 -10.53
C SER A 68 1.62 -11.10 -10.52
N GLU A 69 2.14 -10.32 -9.57
CA GLU A 69 3.56 -10.06 -9.45
C GLU A 69 4.14 -9.38 -10.67
N GLU A 70 3.32 -8.56 -11.31
CA GLU A 70 3.79 -7.74 -12.40
C GLU A 70 4.48 -6.51 -11.85
N ARG A 71 5.28 -5.90 -12.68
CA ARG A 71 5.99 -4.71 -12.27
C ARG A 71 5.02 -3.55 -12.07
N VAL A 72 5.12 -2.89 -10.93
CA VAL A 72 4.34 -1.69 -10.67
C VAL A 72 5.30 -0.52 -10.45
N THR A 73 4.83 0.67 -10.78
CA THR A 73 5.66 1.85 -10.64
C THR A 73 5.30 2.58 -9.35
N ASN A 74 6.27 3.37 -8.88
CA ASN A 74 6.02 4.15 -7.68
C ASN A 74 4.93 5.18 -7.91
N SER A 75 4.84 5.69 -9.13
CA SER A 75 3.80 6.63 -9.47
C SER A 75 2.41 6.00 -9.35
N GLU A 76 2.28 4.75 -9.79
CA GLU A 76 1.00 4.06 -9.66
C GLU A 76 0.61 3.88 -8.21
N LEU A 77 1.57 3.47 -7.38
CA LEU A 77 1.29 3.28 -5.96
C LEU A 77 0.88 4.58 -5.31
N ARG A 78 1.65 5.63 -5.56
CA ARG A 78 1.39 6.91 -4.94
C ARG A 78 0.04 7.47 -5.33
N LYS A 79 -0.29 7.39 -6.62
CA LYS A 79 -1.56 7.92 -7.09
C LYS A 79 -2.74 7.15 -6.54
N ALA A 80 -2.61 5.83 -6.49
CA ALA A 80 -3.70 5.02 -5.98
C ALA A 80 -3.96 5.30 -4.50
N LEU A 81 -2.90 5.48 -3.72
CA LEU A 81 -3.08 5.77 -2.31
C LEU A 81 -3.66 7.16 -2.10
N ALA A 82 -3.27 8.11 -2.95
CA ALA A 82 -3.83 9.45 -2.85
C ALA A 82 -5.34 9.42 -3.10
N VAL A 83 -5.76 8.69 -4.12
CA VAL A 83 -7.18 8.55 -4.40
C VAL A 83 -7.87 7.88 -3.22
N PHE A 84 -7.27 6.84 -2.69
CA PHE A 84 -7.87 6.13 -1.58
C PHE A 84 -8.04 7.03 -0.36
N ARG A 85 -7.06 7.88 -0.09
CA ARG A 85 -7.15 8.80 1.04
C ARG A 85 -8.18 9.91 0.80
N GLY A 86 -8.73 9.98 -0.39
CA GLY A 86 -9.66 11.03 -0.71
C GLY A 86 -9.00 12.34 -1.05
N GLU A 87 -7.71 12.30 -1.39
CA GLU A 87 -7.00 13.50 -1.81
C GLU A 87 -7.37 13.78 -3.24
N GLN A 88 -8.42 14.52 -3.37
CA GLN A 88 -8.95 14.80 -4.67
C GLN A 88 -8.11 15.80 -5.42
N ASP A 89 -8.17 15.69 -6.73
CA ASP A 89 -7.63 16.71 -7.58
C ASP A 89 -8.26 18.03 -7.18
N PRO A 90 -7.47 19.04 -6.89
CA PRO A 90 -8.03 20.32 -6.47
C PRO A 90 -9.06 20.89 -7.43
N SER A 91 -8.93 20.56 -8.70
CA SER A 91 -9.88 21.08 -9.68
C SER A 91 -11.28 20.54 -9.43
N GLN A 92 -11.42 19.46 -8.72
CA GLN A 92 -12.72 18.89 -8.47
C GLN A 92 -13.48 19.61 -7.40
N GLU A 93 -12.80 20.43 -6.67
CA GLU A 93 -13.44 21.14 -5.61
C GLU A 93 -13.96 22.47 -6.07
N GLY A 94 -13.52 22.85 -7.19
CA GLY A 94 -13.82 24.15 -7.74
C GLY A 94 -15.25 24.33 -7.98
#